data_37fa76e5a1c8bfebbf321c58935be038
#
_entry.id   37fa76e5a1c8bfebbf321c58935be038
#
_cell.length_a   1.000
_cell.length_b   1.000
_cell.length_c   1.000
_cell.angle_alpha   90.00
_cell.angle_beta   90.00
_cell.angle_gamma   90.00
#
_symmetry.space_group_name_H-M   'P 1'
#
loop_
_entity.id
_entity.type
_entity.pdbx_description
1 polymer ?
#
loop_
_entity_poly.entity_id
_entity_poly.type
_entity_poly.pdbx_seq_one_letter_code
_entity_poly.pdbx_strand_id
1 'polypeptide(L)'
;MNWRRVYEITGGGWKRSGAAWISNVIAYNISISCNHCENPVCLDACPAKAIEKAEHGIVIIDQELCMGCKYCSWTCPYSALQYDEEHGVMTKCDMCLDYVSMGKNPACVDACPARALEFGEYSELVEKYGESAHIHPLPDQGITNPSKLINPHKNALKEQNESAIISNMEEIKHE
;
A
#
# COMPACT_ATOMS: atom_id res chain seq x y z
N MET A 1 -2.38 6.08 14.86
CA MET A 1 -2.06 6.12 13.40
C MET A 1 -1.60 4.76 12.93
N ASN A 2 -2.10 4.28 11.80
CA ASN A 2 -1.77 2.99 11.22
C ASN A 2 -1.12 3.17 9.84
N TRP A 3 0.19 3.34 9.80
CA TRP A 3 0.91 3.52 8.52
C TRP A 3 0.88 2.27 7.63
N ARG A 4 0.73 1.07 8.22
CA ARG A 4 0.49 -0.18 7.50
C ARG A 4 -0.89 -0.73 7.88
N ARG A 5 -1.67 -1.04 6.88
CA ARG A 5 -3.05 -1.52 7.01
C ARG A 5 -3.21 -2.83 6.28
N VAL A 6 -4.22 -3.60 6.65
CA VAL A 6 -4.56 -4.85 5.97
C VAL A 6 -5.97 -4.71 5.42
N TYR A 7 -6.08 -4.70 4.11
CA TYR A 7 -7.38 -4.69 3.44
C TYR A 7 -7.88 -6.11 3.27
N GLU A 8 -9.10 -6.36 3.74
CA GLU A 8 -9.82 -7.60 3.51
C GLU A 8 -10.57 -7.49 2.19
N ILE A 9 -10.18 -8.32 1.24
CA ILE A 9 -10.80 -8.36 -0.09
C ILE A 9 -11.76 -9.53 -0.13
N THR A 10 -13.05 -9.25 -0.38
CA THR A 10 -14.09 -10.26 -0.47
C THR A 10 -14.92 -10.07 -1.73
N GLY A 11 -15.47 -11.16 -2.25
CA GLY A 11 -16.31 -11.12 -3.43
C GLY A 11 -16.85 -12.50 -3.81
N GLY A 12 -17.59 -12.53 -4.91
CA GLY A 12 -18.22 -13.78 -5.38
C GLY A 12 -19.35 -14.25 -4.48
N GLY A 13 -19.52 -15.58 -4.38
CA GLY A 13 -20.62 -16.19 -3.60
C GLY A 13 -20.86 -17.64 -3.97
N TRP A 14 -22.08 -18.08 -3.73
CA TRP A 14 -22.56 -19.41 -4.08
C TRP A 14 -23.50 -19.34 -5.27
N LYS A 15 -23.28 -20.16 -6.28
CA LYS A 15 -24.17 -20.29 -7.45
C LYS A 15 -24.78 -21.69 -7.49
N ARG A 16 -26.08 -21.77 -7.76
CA ARG A 16 -26.73 -23.03 -7.97
C ARG A 16 -26.45 -23.56 -9.39
N SER A 17 -26.01 -24.79 -9.48
CA SER A 17 -25.78 -25.49 -10.75
C SER A 17 -26.51 -26.85 -10.70
N GLY A 18 -27.71 -26.89 -11.27
CA GLY A 18 -28.59 -28.05 -11.14
C GLY A 18 -29.02 -28.29 -9.68
N ALA A 19 -28.70 -29.46 -9.14
CA ALA A 19 -28.95 -29.85 -7.75
C ALA A 19 -27.81 -29.47 -6.79
N ALA A 20 -26.69 -28.95 -7.27
CA ALA A 20 -25.52 -28.64 -6.47
C ALA A 20 -25.34 -27.12 -6.30
N TRP A 21 -24.70 -26.72 -5.20
CA TRP A 21 -24.18 -25.39 -4.99
C TRP A 21 -22.68 -25.35 -5.26
N ILE A 22 -22.24 -24.44 -6.10
CA ILE A 22 -20.84 -24.24 -6.44
C ILE A 22 -20.38 -22.92 -5.80
N SER A 23 -19.30 -22.99 -5.04
CA SER A 23 -18.65 -21.81 -4.45
C SER A 23 -17.74 -21.14 -5.47
N ASN A 24 -17.90 -19.82 -5.65
CA ASN A 24 -16.89 -18.96 -6.29
C ASN A 24 -16.51 -17.80 -5.36
N VAL A 25 -16.51 -18.05 -4.06
CA VAL A 25 -16.11 -17.08 -3.05
C VAL A 25 -14.66 -16.64 -3.29
N ILE A 26 -14.45 -15.34 -3.28
CA ILE A 26 -13.15 -14.69 -3.30
C ILE A 26 -12.92 -14.13 -1.89
N ALA A 27 -11.83 -14.50 -1.27
CA ALA A 27 -11.40 -13.94 0.02
C ALA A 27 -9.88 -14.00 0.13
N TYR A 28 -9.25 -12.85 0.35
CA TYR A 28 -7.82 -12.72 0.61
C TYR A 28 -7.52 -11.37 1.25
N ASN A 29 -6.32 -11.22 1.82
CA ASN A 29 -5.88 -9.99 2.45
C ASN A 29 -4.72 -9.38 1.68
N ILE A 30 -4.68 -8.04 1.64
CA ILE A 30 -3.56 -7.28 1.08
C ILE A 30 -3.03 -6.33 2.16
N SER A 31 -1.73 -6.43 2.44
CA SER A 31 -1.06 -5.46 3.31
C SER A 31 -0.62 -4.24 2.52
N ILE A 32 -1.12 -3.07 2.91
CA ILE A 32 -0.89 -1.79 2.23
C ILE A 32 -0.20 -0.80 3.18
N SER A 33 0.78 -0.08 2.67
CA SER A 33 1.43 1.07 3.30
C SER A 33 1.80 2.08 2.21
N CYS A 34 2.57 3.12 2.54
CA CYS A 34 3.18 3.97 1.50
C CYS A 34 3.99 3.10 0.53
N ASN A 35 3.82 3.35 -0.76
CA ASN A 35 4.49 2.60 -1.82
C ASN A 35 5.84 3.21 -2.22
N HIS A 36 6.25 4.32 -1.63
CA HIS A 36 7.47 5.07 -1.97
C HIS A 36 7.68 5.19 -3.48
N CYS A 37 6.63 5.66 -4.15
CA CYS A 37 6.48 5.66 -5.60
C CYS A 37 7.67 6.29 -6.33
N GLU A 38 7.95 5.81 -7.56
CA GLU A 38 8.98 6.44 -8.41
C GLU A 38 8.53 7.84 -8.84
N ASN A 39 7.23 8.00 -9.14
CA ASN A 39 6.60 9.27 -9.46
C ASN A 39 5.66 9.68 -8.32
N PRO A 40 6.18 10.26 -7.21
CA PRO A 40 5.38 10.50 -6.01
C PRO A 40 4.51 11.76 -6.15
N VAL A 41 3.28 11.61 -6.63
CA VAL A 41 2.30 12.72 -6.79
C VAL A 41 2.08 13.54 -5.49
N CYS A 42 2.32 12.95 -4.33
CA CYS A 42 2.27 13.65 -3.04
C CYS A 42 3.40 14.67 -2.88
N LEU A 43 4.57 14.44 -3.47
CA LEU A 43 5.70 15.36 -3.49
C LEU A 43 5.35 16.57 -4.36
N ASP A 44 4.82 16.33 -5.56
CA ASP A 44 4.43 17.39 -6.50
C ASP A 44 3.31 18.27 -5.95
N ALA A 45 2.41 17.68 -5.16
CA ALA A 45 1.29 18.38 -4.55
C ALA A 45 1.65 19.20 -3.31
N CYS A 46 2.87 19.07 -2.77
CA CYS A 46 3.24 19.73 -1.51
C CYS A 46 3.62 21.20 -1.71
N PRO A 47 2.80 22.19 -1.27
CA PRO A 47 3.11 23.60 -1.46
C PRO A 47 4.28 24.06 -0.58
N ALA A 48 4.50 23.40 0.56
CA ALA A 48 5.60 23.69 1.49
C ALA A 48 6.90 23.01 1.09
N LYS A 49 6.88 22.11 0.05
CA LYS A 49 8.02 21.27 -0.34
C LYS A 49 8.60 20.45 0.83
N ALA A 50 7.73 20.07 1.75
CA ALA A 50 8.07 19.25 2.92
C ALA A 50 8.22 17.75 2.57
N ILE A 51 7.90 17.34 1.34
CA ILE A 51 8.03 15.95 0.90
C ILE A 51 9.22 15.86 -0.05
N GLU A 52 10.09 14.90 0.19
CA GLU A 52 11.28 14.67 -0.63
C GLU A 52 11.52 13.17 -0.86
N LYS A 53 12.34 12.87 -1.84
CA LYS A 53 12.82 11.52 -2.12
C LYS A 53 14.24 11.41 -1.56
N ALA A 54 14.37 10.70 -0.43
CA ALA A 54 15.63 10.46 0.26
C ALA A 54 16.45 9.35 -0.43
N GLU A 55 17.56 8.97 0.18
CA GLU A 55 18.40 7.85 -0.25
C GLU A 55 17.56 6.57 -0.45
N HIS A 56 18.01 5.70 -1.32
CA HIS A 56 17.32 4.46 -1.70
C HIS A 56 15.90 4.66 -2.28
N GLY A 57 15.57 5.88 -2.74
CA GLY A 57 14.25 6.17 -3.31
C GLY A 57 13.12 6.27 -2.28
N ILE A 58 13.43 6.33 -1.00
CA ILE A 58 12.44 6.42 0.08
C ILE A 58 11.85 7.83 0.09
N VAL A 59 10.51 7.93 -0.03
CA VAL A 59 9.82 9.21 0.07
C VAL A 59 9.55 9.51 1.53
N ILE A 60 9.98 10.66 2.02
CA ILE A 60 9.83 11.10 3.41
C ILE A 60 9.10 12.44 3.50
N ILE A 61 8.64 12.79 4.71
CA ILE A 61 8.06 14.11 5.03
C ILE A 61 8.95 14.75 6.08
N ASP A 62 9.46 15.93 5.77
CA ASP A 62 10.09 16.79 6.77
C ASP A 62 8.98 17.41 7.65
N GLN A 63 8.98 17.02 8.91
CA GLN A 63 7.95 17.45 9.87
C GLN A 63 8.09 18.93 10.24
N GLU A 64 9.29 19.50 10.15
CA GLU A 64 9.54 20.91 10.47
C GLU A 64 9.00 21.84 9.37
N LEU A 65 9.00 21.39 8.12
CA LEU A 65 8.46 22.13 6.99
C LEU A 65 6.96 21.88 6.77
N CYS A 66 6.41 20.81 7.33
CA CYS A 66 5.02 20.42 7.09
C CYS A 66 4.03 21.36 7.80
N MET A 67 3.20 22.04 7.01
CA MET A 67 2.15 22.93 7.53
C MET A 67 0.78 22.24 7.74
N GLY A 68 0.67 20.93 7.55
CA GLY A 68 -0.56 20.17 7.77
C GLY A 68 -1.71 20.43 6.78
N CYS A 69 -1.44 20.99 5.61
CA CYS A 69 -2.48 21.39 4.63
C CYS A 69 -3.29 20.24 4.00
N LYS A 70 -2.90 19.00 4.21
CA LYS A 70 -3.56 17.75 3.73
C LYS A 70 -3.59 17.53 2.20
N TYR A 71 -3.07 18.42 1.35
CA TYR A 71 -3.10 18.25 -0.11
C TYR A 71 -2.47 16.93 -0.58
N CYS A 72 -1.38 16.51 0.05
CA CYS A 72 -0.71 15.25 -0.28
C CYS A 72 -1.59 14.03 0.00
N SER A 73 -2.49 14.05 1.00
CA SER A 73 -3.43 12.94 1.25
C SER A 73 -4.52 12.84 0.19
N TRP A 74 -4.97 13.99 -0.35
CA TRP A 74 -5.99 14.00 -1.40
C TRP A 74 -5.45 13.52 -2.75
N THR A 75 -4.17 13.71 -3.01
CA THR A 75 -3.55 13.28 -4.27
C THR A 75 -3.08 11.84 -4.25
N CYS A 76 -2.86 11.25 -3.06
CA CYS A 76 -2.37 9.88 -2.95
C CYS A 76 -3.46 8.86 -3.27
N PRO A 77 -3.36 8.09 -4.37
CA PRO A 77 -4.40 7.13 -4.72
C PRO A 77 -4.47 5.93 -3.77
N TYR A 78 -3.46 5.75 -2.92
CA TYR A 78 -3.36 4.64 -1.96
C TYR A 78 -3.75 5.03 -0.53
N SER A 79 -4.19 6.27 -0.30
CA SER A 79 -4.53 6.81 1.02
C SER A 79 -3.45 6.55 2.07
N ALA A 80 -2.17 6.71 1.68
CA ALA A 80 -1.03 6.34 2.54
C ALA A 80 -0.68 7.41 3.58
N LEU A 81 -1.11 8.66 3.37
CA LEU A 81 -0.78 9.78 4.25
C LEU A 81 -1.88 9.98 5.28
N GLN A 82 -1.50 10.20 6.52
CA GLN A 82 -2.41 10.41 7.65
C GLN A 82 -2.08 11.73 8.35
N TYR A 83 -3.12 12.38 8.86
CA TYR A 83 -2.96 13.61 9.61
C TYR A 83 -2.74 13.30 11.09
N ASP A 84 -1.72 13.87 11.65
CA ASP A 84 -1.44 13.85 13.08
C ASP A 84 -2.07 15.09 13.72
N GLU A 85 -3.17 14.89 14.43
CA GLU A 85 -3.91 15.99 15.08
C GLU A 85 -3.15 16.59 16.26
N GLU A 86 -2.32 15.79 16.92
CA GLU A 86 -1.55 16.24 18.09
C GLU A 86 -0.45 17.23 17.66
N HIS A 87 0.22 16.96 16.54
CA HIS A 87 1.31 17.79 16.05
C HIS A 87 0.91 18.72 14.89
N GLY A 88 -0.29 18.56 14.34
CA GLY A 88 -0.79 19.40 13.25
C GLY A 88 -0.10 19.18 11.91
N VAL A 89 0.50 18.02 11.67
CA VAL A 89 1.31 17.70 10.48
C VAL A 89 0.82 16.42 9.79
N MET A 90 1.25 16.24 8.55
CA MET A 90 1.02 14.99 7.83
C MET A 90 2.10 13.96 8.15
N THR A 91 1.70 12.70 8.27
CA THR A 91 2.61 11.57 8.51
C THR A 91 2.35 10.43 7.52
N LYS A 92 3.32 9.57 7.33
CA LYS A 92 3.19 8.34 6.55
C LYS A 92 4.33 7.37 6.88
N CYS A 93 4.26 6.15 6.38
CA CYS A 93 5.38 5.21 6.44
C CYS A 93 6.66 5.85 5.86
N ASP A 94 7.73 5.82 6.61
CA ASP A 94 9.07 6.31 6.28
C ASP A 94 10.03 5.16 5.88
N MET A 95 9.51 3.95 5.69
CA MET A 95 10.25 2.71 5.43
C MET A 95 11.16 2.30 6.60
N CYS A 96 10.97 2.86 7.79
CA CYS A 96 11.89 2.72 8.92
C CYS A 96 13.34 3.09 8.52
N LEU A 97 13.52 4.27 7.94
CA LEU A 97 14.78 4.72 7.33
C LEU A 97 15.99 4.51 8.24
N ASP A 98 15.83 4.75 9.54
CA ASP A 98 16.88 4.51 10.54
C ASP A 98 17.32 3.04 10.58
N TYR A 99 16.37 2.10 10.48
CA TYR A 99 16.68 0.66 10.47
C TYR A 99 17.35 0.26 9.15
N VAL A 100 16.81 0.76 8.04
CA VAL A 100 17.34 0.48 6.70
C VAL A 100 18.78 1.01 6.58
N SER A 101 19.06 2.21 7.07
CA SER A 101 20.42 2.80 7.10
C SER A 101 21.41 1.99 7.94
N MET A 102 20.92 1.22 8.92
CA MET A 102 21.73 0.27 9.70
C MET A 102 21.81 -1.13 9.09
N GLY A 103 21.29 -1.33 7.87
CA GLY A 103 21.25 -2.64 7.21
C GLY A 103 20.23 -3.62 7.82
N LYS A 104 19.21 -3.12 8.52
CA LYS A 104 18.13 -3.92 9.10
C LYS A 104 16.86 -3.83 8.24
N ASN A 105 15.97 -4.80 8.41
CA ASN A 105 14.67 -4.75 7.79
C ASN A 105 13.76 -3.68 8.44
N PRO A 106 12.78 -3.15 7.70
CA PRO A 106 11.68 -2.41 8.29
C PRO A 106 10.94 -3.25 9.35
N ALA A 107 10.54 -2.62 10.46
CA ALA A 107 9.94 -3.31 11.60
C ALA A 107 8.71 -4.17 11.23
N CYS A 108 7.90 -3.73 10.27
CA CYS A 108 6.73 -4.48 9.80
C CYS A 108 7.09 -5.79 9.08
N VAL A 109 8.26 -5.87 8.45
CA VAL A 109 8.76 -7.09 7.80
C VAL A 109 9.14 -8.11 8.85
N ASP A 110 9.93 -7.70 9.84
CA ASP A 110 10.40 -8.60 10.92
C ASP A 110 9.24 -9.04 11.82
N ALA A 111 8.26 -8.15 12.04
CA ALA A 111 7.08 -8.44 12.87
C ALA A 111 6.02 -9.30 12.17
N CYS A 112 6.12 -9.56 10.86
CA CYS A 112 5.09 -10.28 10.12
C CYS A 112 5.07 -11.79 10.44
N PRO A 113 4.07 -12.32 11.17
CA PRO A 113 4.03 -13.73 11.54
C PRO A 113 3.79 -14.64 10.34
N ALA A 114 3.08 -14.13 9.32
CA ALA A 114 2.79 -14.85 8.09
C ALA A 114 3.96 -14.83 7.09
N ARG A 115 5.03 -14.04 7.37
CA ARG A 115 6.13 -13.82 6.44
C ARG A 115 5.69 -13.42 5.03
N ALA A 116 4.62 -12.65 4.98
CA ALA A 116 4.02 -12.16 3.74
C ALA A 116 4.66 -10.86 3.24
N LEU A 117 5.59 -10.30 4.00
CA LEU A 117 6.31 -9.07 3.67
C LEU A 117 7.79 -9.39 3.48
N GLU A 118 8.36 -8.84 2.42
CA GLU A 118 9.79 -8.90 2.14
C GLU A 118 10.27 -7.51 1.79
N PHE A 119 11.53 -7.22 2.10
CA PHE A 119 12.20 -5.96 1.82
C PHE A 119 13.56 -6.26 1.17
N GLY A 120 13.92 -5.51 0.14
CA GLY A 120 15.19 -5.67 -0.58
C GLY A 120 15.25 -4.76 -1.80
N GLU A 121 16.31 -4.89 -2.56
CA GLU A 121 16.48 -4.17 -3.82
C GLU A 121 15.38 -4.57 -4.81
N TYR A 122 14.77 -3.56 -5.45
CA TYR A 122 13.62 -3.77 -6.33
C TYR A 122 13.92 -4.74 -7.48
N SER A 123 15.11 -4.63 -8.08
CA SER A 123 15.56 -5.51 -9.15
C SER A 123 15.69 -6.98 -8.73
N GLU A 124 16.19 -7.24 -7.52
CA GLU A 124 16.31 -8.60 -6.97
C GLU A 124 14.94 -9.20 -6.67
N LEU A 125 14.02 -8.36 -6.16
CA LEU A 125 12.66 -8.79 -5.92
C LEU A 125 11.90 -9.09 -7.22
N VAL A 126 12.13 -8.30 -8.29
CA VAL A 126 11.57 -8.58 -9.62
C VAL A 126 12.13 -9.88 -10.18
N GLU A 127 13.42 -10.14 -10.04
CA GLU A 127 14.03 -11.41 -10.49
C GLU A 127 13.41 -12.62 -9.76
N LYS A 128 13.15 -12.47 -8.47
CA LYS A 128 12.60 -13.55 -7.62
C LYS A 128 11.12 -13.80 -7.82
N TYR A 129 10.31 -12.75 -7.98
CA TYR A 129 8.84 -12.84 -7.97
C TYR A 129 8.18 -12.47 -9.29
N GLY A 130 8.94 -11.95 -10.26
CA GLY A 130 8.40 -11.37 -11.46
C GLY A 130 7.90 -9.93 -11.26
N GLU A 131 7.26 -9.39 -12.29
CA GLU A 131 6.67 -8.06 -12.23
C GLU A 131 5.48 -8.00 -11.28
N SER A 132 5.24 -6.80 -10.73
CA SER A 132 4.11 -6.58 -9.82
C SER A 132 2.78 -6.81 -10.52
N ALA A 133 1.93 -7.63 -9.92
CA ALA A 133 0.59 -7.83 -10.43
C ALA A 133 -0.32 -6.63 -10.11
N HIS A 134 -1.12 -6.22 -11.09
CA HIS A 134 -2.26 -5.35 -10.84
C HIS A 134 -3.38 -6.18 -10.21
N ILE A 135 -3.89 -5.73 -9.07
CA ILE A 135 -4.95 -6.43 -8.32
C ILE A 135 -6.10 -5.47 -8.07
N HIS A 136 -7.28 -5.80 -8.59
CA HIS A 136 -8.50 -5.08 -8.24
C HIS A 136 -8.83 -5.28 -6.74
N PRO A 137 -9.24 -4.26 -5.96
CA PRO A 137 -9.62 -2.89 -6.37
C PRO A 137 -8.50 -1.84 -6.18
N LEU A 138 -7.24 -2.23 -6.17
CA LEU A 138 -6.16 -1.25 -6.02
C LEU A 138 -6.09 -0.31 -7.24
N PRO A 139 -5.62 0.94 -7.02
CA PRO A 139 -5.41 1.91 -8.10
C PRO A 139 -4.42 1.41 -9.16
N ASP A 140 -4.55 1.92 -10.39
CA ASP A 140 -3.63 1.63 -11.48
C ASP A 140 -2.20 2.06 -11.10
N GLN A 141 -1.25 1.16 -11.31
CA GLN A 141 0.17 1.38 -11.02
C GLN A 141 0.78 2.47 -11.91
N GLY A 142 0.27 2.65 -13.13
CA GLY A 142 0.73 3.68 -14.07
C GLY A 142 0.57 5.12 -13.56
N ILE A 143 -0.27 5.35 -12.53
CA ILE A 143 -0.49 6.69 -11.95
C ILE A 143 0.77 7.20 -11.24
N THR A 144 1.46 6.35 -10.49
CA THR A 144 2.56 6.79 -9.60
C THR A 144 3.80 5.93 -9.69
N ASN A 145 3.76 4.84 -10.44
CA ASN A 145 4.83 3.85 -10.52
C ASN A 145 5.32 3.42 -9.12
N PRO A 146 4.54 2.59 -8.37
CA PRO A 146 4.87 2.18 -7.02
C PRO A 146 6.18 1.38 -6.93
N SER A 147 7.06 1.69 -5.99
CA SER A 147 8.24 0.86 -5.65
C SER A 147 7.83 -0.31 -4.76
N LYS A 148 6.82 -1.05 -5.18
CA LYS A 148 6.24 -2.19 -4.46
C LYS A 148 5.83 -3.27 -5.43
N LEU A 149 6.22 -4.51 -5.11
CA LEU A 149 5.76 -5.71 -5.80
C LEU A 149 4.60 -6.35 -5.04
N ILE A 150 3.62 -6.83 -5.77
CA ILE A 150 2.55 -7.64 -5.23
C ILE A 150 2.61 -9.01 -5.91
N ASN A 151 2.94 -10.03 -5.12
CA ASN A 151 2.81 -11.42 -5.54
C ASN A 151 1.37 -11.87 -5.21
N PRO A 152 0.50 -12.05 -6.22
CA PRO A 152 -0.93 -12.13 -6.00
C PRO A 152 -1.33 -13.48 -5.39
N HIS A 153 -2.28 -13.45 -4.47
CA HIS A 153 -2.97 -14.66 -4.05
C HIS A 153 -3.74 -15.25 -5.25
N LYS A 154 -3.79 -16.59 -5.34
CA LYS A 154 -4.47 -17.30 -6.45
C LYS A 154 -5.92 -16.82 -6.73
N ASN A 155 -6.63 -16.33 -5.71
CA ASN A 155 -7.97 -15.80 -5.87
C ASN A 155 -7.98 -14.38 -6.45
N ALA A 156 -6.90 -13.63 -6.34
CA ALA A 156 -6.76 -12.28 -6.89
C ALA A 156 -6.64 -12.27 -8.43
N LEU A 157 -6.21 -13.39 -9.02
CA LEU A 157 -6.03 -13.56 -10.47
C LEU A 157 -7.26 -14.14 -11.17
N LYS A 158 -8.37 -14.39 -10.48
CA LYS A 158 -9.58 -14.94 -11.11
C LYS A 158 -10.26 -13.86 -11.95
N GLU A 159 -10.78 -14.24 -13.12
CA GLU A 159 -11.52 -13.35 -14.04
C GLU A 159 -12.71 -12.63 -13.37
N GLN A 160 -13.24 -13.17 -12.28
CA GLN A 160 -14.37 -12.60 -11.53
C GLN A 160 -13.94 -11.61 -10.42
N ASN A 161 -12.66 -11.24 -10.38
CA ASN A 161 -12.14 -10.36 -9.34
C ASN A 161 -12.70 -8.92 -9.41
N GLU A 162 -13.29 -8.52 -10.54
CA GLU A 162 -13.97 -7.21 -10.69
C GLU A 162 -15.14 -7.01 -9.72
N SER A 163 -15.70 -8.10 -9.19
CA SER A 163 -16.73 -8.06 -8.14
C SER A 163 -16.16 -7.99 -6.72
N ALA A 164 -14.84 -8.07 -6.57
CA ALA A 164 -14.20 -8.01 -5.27
C ALA A 164 -14.23 -6.59 -4.72
N ILE A 165 -14.53 -6.47 -3.45
CA ILE A 165 -14.56 -5.19 -2.73
C ILE A 165 -13.68 -5.27 -1.49
N ILE A 166 -13.26 -4.12 -0.99
CA ILE A 166 -12.65 -4.02 0.33
C ILE A 166 -13.78 -4.05 1.35
N SER A 167 -13.82 -5.08 2.18
CA SER A 167 -14.90 -5.28 3.16
C SER A 167 -14.72 -4.47 4.43
N ASN A 168 -13.48 -4.15 4.81
CA ASN A 168 -13.13 -3.34 5.97
C ASN A 168 -12.80 -1.89 5.55
N MET A 169 -13.83 -1.15 5.07
CA MET A 169 -13.68 0.21 4.53
C MET A 169 -13.15 1.23 5.57
N GLU A 170 -13.28 0.95 6.85
CA GLU A 170 -12.72 1.74 7.95
C GLU A 170 -11.20 1.88 7.88
N GLU A 171 -10.52 0.90 7.31
CA GLU A 171 -9.06 0.95 7.09
C GLU A 171 -8.64 1.97 6.01
N ILE A 172 -9.57 2.37 5.14
CA ILE A 172 -9.31 3.35 4.07
C ILE A 172 -9.66 4.76 4.52
N LYS A 173 -10.73 4.89 5.31
CA LYS A 173 -11.23 6.20 5.75
C LYS A 173 -10.30 6.78 6.80
N HIS A 174 -9.72 7.91 6.49
CA HIS A 174 -9.08 8.79 7.45
C HIS A 174 -10.09 9.89 7.80
N GLU A 175 -10.67 9.82 9.00
CA GLU A 175 -11.43 10.93 9.55
C GLU A 175 -10.50 12.07 9.95
#